data_b96955f1533026c015b8ba82bf1906df
#
_entry.id   b96955f1533026c015b8ba82bf1906df
#
_cell.length_a   1.000
_cell.length_b   1.000
_cell.length_c   1.000
_cell.angle_alpha   90.00
_cell.angle_beta   90.00
_cell.angle_gamma   90.00
#
_symmetry.space_group_name_H-M   'P 1'
#
loop_
_entity.id
_entity.type
_entity.pdbx_description
1 polymer ?
#
loop_
_entity_poly.entity_id
_entity_poly.type
_entity_poly.pdbx_seq_one_letter_code
_entity_poly.pdbx_strand_id
1 'polypeptide(L)'
;TGNPDRFDGVEVLGVDEHVWRHTRRGDRYVTVIIDLTPVRDRSGPARLLDVVPGRSKKVLKTWLSQRDQDWRGRVEVVAMDGFTGFKSAAGEELPQARAVMDPFHVVSLAGDKLDQCRRRIQRVITGRRGRAGDRLYRARRTLLTGAGLLTDAQAERLENLFADDRHAAV
;
A
#
# COMPACT_ATOMS: atom_id res chain seq x y z
N THR A 1 18.86 22.80 1.25
CA THR A 1 18.44 23.73 0.19
C THR A 1 17.75 22.93 -0.89
N GLY A 2 16.44 22.76 -0.76
CA GLY A 2 15.63 22.03 -1.73
C GLY A 2 15.37 22.88 -2.97
N ASN A 3 15.19 22.22 -4.13
CA ASN A 3 14.74 22.88 -5.36
C ASN A 3 13.42 23.61 -5.07
N PRO A 4 13.34 24.95 -5.26
CA PRO A 4 12.11 25.71 -5.03
C PRO A 4 10.95 25.23 -5.90
N ASP A 5 11.24 24.73 -7.11
CA ASP A 5 10.24 24.34 -8.11
C ASP A 5 9.69 22.91 -7.86
N ARG A 6 10.13 22.24 -6.78
CA ARG A 6 9.69 20.85 -6.50
C ARG A 6 8.19 20.70 -6.30
N PHE A 7 7.51 21.78 -5.94
CA PHE A 7 6.07 21.81 -5.72
C PHE A 7 5.25 22.23 -6.94
N ASP A 8 5.92 22.61 -8.04
CA ASP A 8 5.24 23.08 -9.23
C ASP A 8 4.56 21.93 -9.99
N GLY A 9 3.35 22.21 -10.46
CA GLY A 9 2.59 21.27 -11.28
C GLY A 9 2.10 20.02 -10.55
N VAL A 10 2.05 20.04 -9.20
CA VAL A 10 1.56 18.90 -8.42
C VAL A 10 0.03 18.87 -8.44
N GLU A 11 -0.53 17.79 -8.98
CA GLU A 11 -1.96 17.50 -9.04
C GLU A 11 -2.30 16.16 -8.37
N VAL A 12 -1.35 15.24 -8.28
CA VAL A 12 -1.51 13.93 -7.65
C VAL A 12 -0.49 13.74 -6.56
N LEU A 13 -0.94 13.66 -5.31
CA LEU A 13 -0.10 13.37 -4.15
C LEU A 13 -0.09 11.89 -3.82
N GLY A 14 1.08 11.36 -3.49
CA GLY A 14 1.22 10.10 -2.75
C GLY A 14 1.67 10.39 -1.32
N VAL A 15 1.04 9.74 -0.35
CA VAL A 15 1.38 9.86 1.07
C VAL A 15 1.52 8.47 1.67
N ASP A 16 2.67 8.20 2.24
CA ASP A 16 2.96 6.90 2.88
C ASP A 16 3.76 7.10 4.16
N GLU A 17 3.74 6.08 5.03
CA GLU A 17 4.57 6.06 6.23
C GLU A 17 5.77 5.12 6.05
N HIS A 18 6.91 5.56 6.54
CA HIS A 18 8.11 4.73 6.56
C HIS A 18 8.73 4.65 7.95
N VAL A 19 9.23 3.46 8.33
CA VAL A 19 9.98 3.29 9.57
C VAL A 19 11.40 3.80 9.35
N TRP A 20 11.67 4.99 9.86
CA TRP A 20 12.98 5.63 9.72
C TRP A 20 14.03 5.10 10.70
N ARG A 21 13.61 4.78 11.93
CA ARG A 21 14.51 4.33 13.01
C ARG A 21 13.91 3.21 13.84
N HIS A 22 14.70 2.20 14.15
CA HIS A 22 14.37 1.16 15.11
C HIS A 22 14.78 1.58 16.54
N THR A 23 14.30 2.72 17.01
CA THR A 23 14.63 3.25 18.34
C THR A 23 13.44 3.09 19.29
N ARG A 24 13.74 3.01 20.62
CA ARG A 24 12.71 2.97 21.65
C ARG A 24 12.22 4.37 22.06
N ARG A 25 12.90 5.43 21.66
CA ARG A 25 12.58 6.83 22.02
C ARG A 25 12.57 7.69 20.76
N GLY A 26 11.62 8.63 20.70
CA GLY A 26 11.43 9.55 19.58
C GLY A 26 10.59 8.98 18.44
N ASP A 27 10.44 9.77 17.38
CA ASP A 27 9.65 9.39 16.20
C ASP A 27 10.33 8.26 15.45
N ARG A 28 9.66 7.11 15.42
CA ARG A 28 10.10 5.92 14.65
C ARG A 28 9.73 6.04 13.18
N TYR A 29 8.74 6.84 12.89
CA TYR A 29 8.13 6.94 11.57
C TYR A 29 8.39 8.32 10.97
N VAL A 30 8.44 8.32 9.66
CA VAL A 30 8.36 9.53 8.85
C VAL A 30 7.16 9.40 7.91
N THR A 31 6.54 10.53 7.60
CA THR A 31 5.58 10.64 6.50
C THR A 31 6.34 11.05 5.25
N VAL A 32 6.27 10.23 4.23
CA VAL A 32 6.87 10.47 2.92
C VAL A 32 5.80 11.05 2.01
N ILE A 33 6.09 12.16 1.37
CA ILE A 33 5.17 12.87 0.49
C ILE A 33 5.80 12.97 -0.88
N ILE A 34 5.12 12.43 -1.89
CA ILE A 34 5.60 12.34 -3.27
C ILE A 34 4.60 12.97 -4.23
N ASP A 35 5.11 13.42 -5.35
CA ASP A 35 4.31 13.80 -6.50
C ASP A 35 4.17 12.61 -7.45
N LEU A 36 2.95 12.22 -7.70
CA LEU A 36 2.57 11.15 -8.61
C LEU A 36 2.03 11.68 -9.95
N THR A 37 1.98 12.99 -10.15
CA THR A 37 1.51 13.62 -11.39
C THR A 37 2.27 13.09 -12.61
N PRO A 38 3.63 13.01 -12.60
CA PRO A 38 4.36 12.47 -13.73
C PRO A 38 4.05 11.00 -14.03
N VAL A 39 3.70 10.21 -13.00
CA VAL A 39 3.31 8.80 -13.18
C VAL A 39 1.94 8.70 -13.84
N ARG A 40 0.97 9.52 -13.39
CA ARG A 40 -0.36 9.59 -13.99
C ARG A 40 -0.30 9.97 -15.46
N ASP A 41 0.48 10.99 -15.77
CA ASP A 41 0.56 11.57 -17.12
C ASP A 41 1.57 10.85 -18.01
N ARG A 42 2.29 9.86 -17.47
CA ARG A 42 3.35 9.11 -18.16
C ARG A 42 4.51 9.99 -18.63
N SER A 43 4.74 11.13 -17.99
CA SER A 43 5.82 12.07 -18.29
C SER A 43 7.12 11.75 -17.57
N GLY A 44 7.09 10.91 -16.53
CA GLY A 44 8.27 10.56 -15.77
C GLY A 44 7.99 9.75 -14.50
N PRO A 45 9.02 9.49 -13.70
CA PRO A 45 8.88 8.82 -12.40
C PRO A 45 8.27 9.74 -11.35
N ALA A 46 7.79 9.14 -10.26
CA ALA A 46 7.38 9.88 -9.08
C ALA A 46 8.52 10.77 -8.54
N ARG A 47 8.17 11.94 -8.03
CA ARG A 47 9.13 12.90 -7.45
C ARG A 47 8.95 12.99 -5.94
N LEU A 48 10.05 12.99 -5.19
CA LEU A 48 10.00 13.23 -3.75
C LEU A 48 9.74 14.71 -3.48
N LEU A 49 8.66 15.02 -2.78
CA LEU A 49 8.34 16.38 -2.33
C LEU A 49 8.93 16.66 -0.94
N ASP A 50 8.68 15.76 0.01
CA ASP A 50 9.16 15.94 1.38
C ASP A 50 9.19 14.65 2.19
N VAL A 51 9.95 14.67 3.29
CA VAL A 51 9.99 13.63 4.31
C VAL A 51 9.89 14.33 5.68
N VAL A 52 8.77 14.13 6.36
CA VAL A 52 8.50 14.81 7.64
C VAL A 52 8.44 13.81 8.79
N PRO A 53 9.02 14.14 9.96
CA PRO A 53 8.98 13.26 11.12
C PRO A 53 7.55 13.00 11.62
N GLY A 54 7.27 11.74 12.03
CA GLY A 54 5.98 11.31 12.54
C GLY A 54 5.03 10.76 11.48
N ARG A 55 3.90 10.17 11.93
CA ARG A 55 2.87 9.54 11.09
C ARG A 55 1.46 9.85 11.57
N SER A 56 1.19 11.04 12.02
CA SER A 56 -0.12 11.41 12.54
C SER A 56 -0.92 12.27 11.56
N LYS A 57 -2.25 12.30 11.75
CA LYS A 57 -3.12 13.28 11.09
C LYS A 57 -2.53 14.70 11.16
N LYS A 58 -2.04 15.10 12.36
CA LYS A 58 -1.49 16.43 12.62
C LYS A 58 -0.27 16.72 11.71
N VAL A 59 0.59 15.73 11.50
CA VAL A 59 1.80 15.87 10.67
C VAL A 59 1.40 16.23 9.23
N LEU A 60 0.56 15.43 8.61
CA LEU A 60 0.11 15.68 7.25
C LEU A 60 -0.70 16.97 7.14
N LYS A 61 -1.62 17.21 8.09
CA LYS A 61 -2.41 18.44 8.12
C LYS A 61 -1.53 19.68 8.19
N THR A 62 -0.54 19.70 9.11
CA THR A 62 0.40 20.83 9.24
C THR A 62 1.21 21.02 7.96
N TRP A 63 1.67 19.93 7.33
CA TRP A 63 2.41 20.03 6.09
C TRP A 63 1.55 20.61 4.95
N LEU A 64 0.31 20.17 4.80
CA LEU A 64 -0.63 20.69 3.80
C LEU A 64 -0.99 22.16 4.04
N SER A 65 -1.23 22.56 5.30
CA SER A 65 -1.60 23.93 5.65
C SER A 65 -0.48 24.95 5.39
N GLN A 66 0.77 24.51 5.25
CA GLN A 66 1.91 25.35 4.84
C GLN A 66 1.96 25.63 3.33
N ARG A 67 1.12 24.99 2.54
CA ARG A 67 0.97 25.26 1.11
C ARG A 67 -0.06 26.36 0.90
N ASP A 68 0.18 27.22 -0.08
CA ASP A 68 -0.80 28.25 -0.42
C ASP A 68 -2.12 27.65 -0.96
N GLN A 69 -3.15 28.46 -1.00
CA GLN A 69 -4.48 28.01 -1.39
C GLN A 69 -4.54 27.57 -2.86
N ASP A 70 -3.79 28.26 -3.72
CA ASP A 70 -3.75 27.95 -5.17
C ASP A 70 -3.08 26.59 -5.40
N TRP A 71 -2.00 26.30 -4.68
CA TRP A 71 -1.37 24.99 -4.73
C TRP A 71 -2.31 23.88 -4.24
N ARG A 72 -2.93 24.10 -3.07
CA ARG A 72 -3.89 23.14 -2.53
C ARG A 72 -5.07 22.92 -3.47
N GLY A 73 -5.58 24.00 -4.12
CA GLY A 73 -6.68 23.95 -5.07
C GLY A 73 -6.38 23.15 -6.34
N ARG A 74 -5.10 23.00 -6.72
CA ARG A 74 -4.69 22.20 -7.88
C ARG A 74 -4.61 20.70 -7.61
N VAL A 75 -4.49 20.27 -6.34
CA VAL A 75 -4.41 18.86 -6.01
C VAL A 75 -5.76 18.19 -6.26
N GLU A 76 -5.80 17.25 -7.19
CA GLU A 76 -7.00 16.53 -7.61
C GLU A 76 -7.14 15.17 -6.90
N VAL A 77 -6.01 14.52 -6.63
CA VAL A 77 -5.98 13.15 -6.08
C VAL A 77 -4.94 13.05 -4.97
N VAL A 78 -5.30 12.37 -3.89
CA VAL A 78 -4.36 11.97 -2.84
C VAL A 78 -4.40 10.45 -2.69
N ALA A 79 -3.33 9.79 -3.13
CA ALA A 79 -3.13 8.36 -2.95
C ALA A 79 -2.47 8.12 -1.58
N MET A 80 -3.04 7.25 -0.77
CA MET A 80 -2.55 6.96 0.58
C MET A 80 -2.84 5.50 0.96
N ASP A 81 -2.18 5.04 2.02
CA ASP A 81 -2.55 3.80 2.69
C ASP A 81 -3.94 3.88 3.37
N GLY A 82 -4.36 2.80 4.02
CA GLY A 82 -5.63 2.75 4.75
C GLY A 82 -5.66 3.54 6.05
N PHE A 83 -4.65 4.37 6.35
CA PHE A 83 -4.61 5.12 7.61
C PHE A 83 -5.62 6.27 7.64
N THR A 84 -6.62 6.15 8.52
CA THR A 84 -7.72 7.10 8.64
C THR A 84 -7.28 8.52 8.96
N GLY A 85 -6.12 8.68 9.62
CA GLY A 85 -5.54 9.98 9.95
C GLY A 85 -5.14 10.78 8.71
N PHE A 86 -4.53 10.15 7.72
CA PHE A 86 -4.17 10.81 6.45
C PHE A 86 -5.41 11.18 5.64
N LYS A 87 -6.39 10.27 5.57
CA LYS A 87 -7.67 10.54 4.92
C LYS A 87 -8.37 11.76 5.52
N SER A 88 -8.41 11.85 6.87
CA SER A 88 -9.01 12.98 7.55
C SER A 88 -8.25 14.28 7.30
N ALA A 89 -6.92 14.26 7.33
CA ALA A 89 -6.09 15.43 7.04
C ALA A 89 -6.30 15.94 5.61
N ALA A 90 -6.30 15.02 4.63
CA ALA A 90 -6.54 15.34 3.23
C ALA A 90 -7.95 15.93 3.04
N GLY A 91 -8.99 15.34 3.63
CA GLY A 91 -10.36 15.85 3.53
C GLY A 91 -10.57 17.24 4.15
N GLU A 92 -9.76 17.59 5.16
CA GLU A 92 -9.84 18.92 5.79
C GLU A 92 -9.06 20.00 5.01
N GLU A 93 -7.89 19.67 4.46
CA GLU A 93 -7.01 20.64 3.81
C GLU A 93 -7.16 20.68 2.28
N LEU A 94 -7.67 19.60 1.68
CA LEU A 94 -7.87 19.42 0.24
C LEU A 94 -9.29 18.91 -0.04
N PRO A 95 -10.35 19.66 0.31
CA PRO A 95 -11.72 19.16 0.27
C PRO A 95 -12.20 18.77 -1.15
N GLN A 96 -11.58 19.34 -2.20
CA GLN A 96 -11.88 19.01 -3.59
C GLN A 96 -11.15 17.74 -4.08
N ALA A 97 -10.08 17.34 -3.41
CA ALA A 97 -9.25 16.22 -3.85
C ALA A 97 -9.92 14.87 -3.56
N ARG A 98 -9.81 13.95 -4.51
CA ARG A 98 -10.25 12.56 -4.32
C ARG A 98 -9.20 11.77 -3.53
N ALA A 99 -9.56 11.30 -2.35
CA ALA A 99 -8.74 10.34 -1.62
C ALA A 99 -8.90 8.94 -2.24
N VAL A 100 -7.80 8.32 -2.62
CA VAL A 100 -7.75 6.96 -3.17
C VAL A 100 -6.79 6.11 -2.34
N MET A 101 -7.10 4.82 -2.23
CA MET A 101 -6.18 3.88 -1.60
C MET A 101 -5.08 3.50 -2.60
N ASP A 102 -3.83 3.51 -2.15
CA ASP A 102 -2.71 3.06 -2.95
C ASP A 102 -2.94 1.61 -3.41
N PRO A 103 -2.87 1.32 -4.72
CA PRO A 103 -3.05 -0.02 -5.26
C PRO A 103 -2.13 -1.07 -4.63
N PHE A 104 -0.91 -0.72 -4.25
CA PHE A 104 -0.01 -1.63 -3.55
C PHE A 104 -0.60 -2.09 -2.21
N HIS A 105 -1.17 -1.19 -1.43
CA HIS A 105 -1.81 -1.53 -0.16
C HIS A 105 -3.07 -2.37 -0.36
N VAL A 106 -3.84 -2.15 -1.42
CA VAL A 106 -4.99 -3.00 -1.78
C VAL A 106 -4.53 -4.42 -2.08
N VAL A 107 -3.50 -4.59 -2.91
CA VAL A 107 -2.96 -5.91 -3.27
C VAL A 107 -2.35 -6.60 -2.05
N SER A 108 -1.61 -5.87 -1.21
CA SER A 108 -1.04 -6.38 0.04
C SER A 108 -2.14 -6.88 0.98
N LEU A 109 -3.21 -6.09 1.18
CA LEU A 109 -4.34 -6.47 2.01
C LEU A 109 -5.05 -7.71 1.46
N ALA A 110 -5.25 -7.81 0.15
CA ALA A 110 -5.82 -9.00 -0.50
C ALA A 110 -4.96 -10.22 -0.26
N GLY A 111 -3.64 -10.10 -0.40
CA GLY A 111 -2.67 -11.16 -0.11
C GLY A 111 -2.72 -11.64 1.34
N ASP A 112 -2.82 -10.72 2.30
CA ASP A 112 -2.97 -11.04 3.72
C ASP A 112 -4.26 -11.80 4.01
N LYS A 113 -5.38 -11.41 3.38
CA LYS A 113 -6.67 -12.09 3.51
C LYS A 113 -6.64 -13.49 2.90
N LEU A 114 -6.02 -13.64 1.75
CA LEU A 114 -5.80 -14.93 1.11
C LEU A 114 -4.95 -15.85 2.01
N ASP A 115 -3.85 -15.37 2.59
CA ASP A 115 -3.04 -16.18 3.49
C ASP A 115 -3.78 -16.54 4.79
N GLN A 116 -4.61 -15.64 5.32
CA GLN A 116 -5.49 -15.95 6.46
C GLN A 116 -6.48 -17.07 6.11
N CYS A 117 -7.11 -17.01 4.93
CA CYS A 117 -8.01 -18.04 4.43
C CYS A 117 -7.29 -19.39 4.30
N ARG A 118 -6.17 -19.41 3.60
CA ARG A 118 -5.31 -20.58 3.45
C ARG A 118 -4.97 -21.23 4.81
N ARG A 119 -4.55 -20.42 5.80
CA ARG A 119 -4.21 -20.91 7.15
C ARG A 119 -5.40 -21.47 7.87
N ARG A 120 -6.59 -20.87 7.71
CA ARG A 120 -7.82 -21.36 8.29
C ARG A 120 -8.17 -22.74 7.74
N ILE A 121 -8.19 -22.88 6.41
CA ILE A 121 -8.51 -24.16 5.74
C ILE A 121 -7.47 -25.21 6.09
N GLN A 122 -6.19 -24.87 6.07
CA GLN A 122 -5.15 -25.80 6.48
C GLN A 122 -5.37 -26.33 7.92
N ARG A 123 -5.77 -25.46 8.85
CA ARG A 123 -6.07 -25.88 10.23
C ARG A 123 -7.29 -26.79 10.28
N VAL A 124 -8.32 -26.53 9.50
CA VAL A 124 -9.51 -27.40 9.41
C VAL A 124 -9.12 -28.77 8.90
N ILE A 125 -8.30 -28.86 7.84
CA ILE A 125 -7.91 -30.13 7.23
C ILE A 125 -6.94 -30.94 8.11
N THR A 126 -5.96 -30.26 8.71
CA THR A 126 -4.83 -30.95 9.37
C THR A 126 -4.84 -30.90 10.89
N GLY A 127 -5.77 -30.14 11.49
CA GLY A 127 -5.84 -29.91 12.94
C GLY A 127 -4.68 -29.08 13.51
N ARG A 128 -3.74 -28.61 12.66
CA ARG A 128 -2.51 -27.97 13.10
C ARG A 128 -2.05 -26.84 12.16
N ARG A 129 -1.07 -26.10 12.62
CA ARG A 129 -0.35 -25.11 11.78
C ARG A 129 0.44 -25.82 10.68
N GLY A 130 0.46 -25.24 9.47
CA GLY A 130 1.12 -25.81 8.30
C GLY A 130 2.60 -26.14 8.49
N ARG A 131 3.04 -27.25 7.89
CA ARG A 131 4.41 -27.72 7.84
C ARG A 131 4.89 -27.80 6.39
N ALA A 132 6.20 -27.90 6.18
CA ALA A 132 6.83 -27.95 4.86
C ALA A 132 6.27 -29.06 3.92
N GLY A 133 5.77 -30.17 4.48
CA GLY A 133 5.15 -31.27 3.73
C GLY A 133 3.71 -31.01 3.30
N ASP A 134 3.02 -30.05 3.87
CA ASP A 134 1.60 -29.79 3.58
C ASP A 134 1.44 -29.06 2.24
N ARG A 135 0.55 -29.53 1.38
CA ARG A 135 0.33 -28.97 0.03
C ARG A 135 -0.05 -27.49 0.07
N LEU A 136 -1.01 -27.09 0.91
CA LEU A 136 -1.42 -25.68 1.08
C LEU A 136 -0.27 -24.80 1.61
N TYR A 137 0.54 -25.32 2.54
CA TYR A 137 1.69 -24.56 3.05
C TYR A 137 2.74 -24.32 1.96
N ARG A 138 3.00 -25.32 1.12
CA ARG A 138 3.94 -25.20 -0.02
C ARG A 138 3.44 -24.22 -1.07
N ALA A 139 2.13 -24.13 -1.28
CA ALA A 139 1.52 -23.23 -2.26
C ALA A 139 1.50 -21.76 -1.84
N ARG A 140 1.83 -21.42 -0.58
CA ARG A 140 1.66 -20.07 -0.01
C ARG A 140 2.23 -18.91 -0.84
N ARG A 141 3.37 -19.12 -1.52
CA ARG A 141 3.97 -18.08 -2.37
C ARG A 141 3.31 -18.05 -3.76
N THR A 142 3.02 -19.22 -4.31
CA THR A 142 2.36 -19.34 -5.61
C THR A 142 0.96 -18.71 -5.59
N LEU A 143 0.22 -18.86 -4.49
CA LEU A 143 -1.09 -18.24 -4.31
C LEU A 143 -1.05 -16.70 -4.29
N LEU A 144 0.10 -16.09 -3.95
CA LEU A 144 0.30 -14.65 -3.95
C LEU A 144 0.87 -14.13 -5.28
N THR A 145 1.15 -15.02 -6.23
CA THR A 145 1.66 -14.66 -7.55
C THR A 145 0.49 -14.30 -8.46
N GLY A 146 0.56 -13.15 -9.13
CA GLY A 146 -0.47 -12.75 -10.09
C GLY A 146 -0.60 -13.78 -11.22
N ALA A 147 -1.82 -14.03 -11.69
CA ALA A 147 -2.11 -15.08 -12.68
C ALA A 147 -1.23 -14.98 -13.93
N GLY A 148 -1.00 -13.78 -14.45
CA GLY A 148 -0.14 -13.54 -15.63
C GLY A 148 1.37 -13.67 -15.37
N LEU A 149 1.78 -13.92 -14.14
CA LEU A 149 3.18 -14.10 -13.74
C LEU A 149 3.49 -15.55 -13.31
N LEU A 150 2.51 -16.43 -13.34
CA LEU A 150 2.70 -17.84 -13.03
C LEU A 150 3.48 -18.51 -14.15
N THR A 151 4.46 -19.32 -13.79
CA THR A 151 5.03 -20.30 -14.72
C THR A 151 4.07 -21.47 -14.91
N ASP A 152 4.19 -22.21 -16.04
CA ASP A 152 3.34 -23.38 -16.33
C ASP A 152 3.37 -24.40 -15.17
N ALA A 153 4.53 -24.68 -14.60
CA ALA A 153 4.70 -25.57 -13.46
C ALA A 153 4.02 -25.04 -12.17
N GLN A 154 3.90 -23.71 -12.03
CA GLN A 154 3.18 -23.11 -10.89
C GLN A 154 1.67 -23.18 -11.11
N ALA A 155 1.20 -22.94 -12.34
CA ALA A 155 -0.20 -23.05 -12.71
C ALA A 155 -0.69 -24.50 -12.51
N GLU A 156 0.00 -25.48 -13.08
CA GLU A 156 -0.29 -26.90 -12.90
C GLU A 156 -0.34 -27.31 -11.41
N ARG A 157 0.59 -26.78 -10.62
CA ARG A 157 0.60 -27.05 -9.16
C ARG A 157 -0.65 -26.51 -8.45
N LEU A 158 -1.15 -25.35 -8.86
CA LEU A 158 -2.40 -24.80 -8.31
C LEU A 158 -3.61 -25.59 -8.77
N GLU A 159 -3.67 -25.97 -10.04
CA GLU A 159 -4.75 -26.82 -10.56
C GLU A 159 -4.82 -28.15 -9.78
N ASN A 160 -3.68 -28.82 -9.62
CA ASN A 160 -3.57 -30.04 -8.83
C ASN A 160 -3.90 -29.84 -7.33
N LEU A 161 -3.67 -28.62 -6.80
CA LEU A 161 -4.05 -28.29 -5.42
C LEU A 161 -5.56 -28.17 -5.27
N PHE A 162 -6.21 -27.46 -6.21
CA PHE A 162 -7.64 -27.19 -6.19
C PHE A 162 -8.51 -28.31 -6.73
N ALA A 163 -7.93 -29.32 -7.38
CA ALA A 163 -8.61 -30.56 -7.69
C ALA A 163 -9.08 -31.33 -6.43
N ASP A 164 -8.56 -31.01 -5.26
CA ASP A 164 -9.01 -31.51 -3.98
C ASP A 164 -10.05 -30.55 -3.40
N ASP A 165 -11.33 -30.95 -3.34
CA ASP A 165 -12.46 -30.14 -2.87
C ASP A 165 -12.23 -29.52 -1.50
N ARG A 166 -11.43 -30.15 -0.65
CA ARG A 166 -11.07 -29.62 0.68
C ARG A 166 -10.28 -28.32 0.60
N HIS A 167 -9.66 -28.04 -0.54
CA HIS A 167 -8.89 -26.83 -0.79
C HIS A 167 -9.68 -25.76 -1.57
N ALA A 168 -10.84 -26.09 -2.11
CA ALA A 168 -11.60 -25.22 -3.02
C ALA A 168 -12.07 -23.91 -2.38
N ALA A 169 -12.10 -23.83 -1.03
CA ALA A 169 -12.48 -22.61 -0.31
C ALA A 169 -11.31 -21.64 -0.04
N VAL A 170 -10.10 -21.91 -0.55
CA VAL A 170 -8.98 -20.97 -0.53
C VAL A 170 -9.09 -19.99 -1.68
#